data_24ae21b5fab3b2a90dd07a0f08b49e03
#
_entry.id   24ae21b5fab3b2a90dd07a0f08b49e03
#
_cell.length_a   1.000
_cell.length_b   1.000
_cell.length_c   1.000
_cell.angle_alpha   90.00
_cell.angle_beta   90.00
_cell.angle_gamma   90.00
#
_symmetry.space_group_name_H-M   'P 1'
#
loop_
_entity.id
_entity.type
_entity.pdbx_description
1 polymer ?
#
loop_
_entity_poly.entity_id
_entity_poly.type
_entity_poly.pdbx_seq_one_letter_code
_entity_poly.pdbx_strand_id
1 'polypeptide(L)'
;MTGERVALLIGHPGHELRVWHWVERTRPLVCVLTDGSGAHGVSRLASTERLLARVGATLGPIRAPFTDRALYAALLARDHAPFVALAEQLGGMLAAERIGLLASDAIEGTNPAHDVCRLVADVAARIAGEITGGTPPRRFDFLLDGPPEADPPPDAIQLVLDDEALARKRAAVRDYPELAVDVAYQLARDGVAAHLGECLRPVPPGPAVLPAQALYEVYGEVRVASGAYAEVIRQDEHVRPLMEALAGRRAAA
;
A
#
# COMPACT_ATOMS: atom_id res chain seq x y z
N MET A 1 15.68 -15.32 9.84
CA MET A 1 15.65 -14.12 8.97
C MET A 1 16.78 -13.25 9.45
N THR A 2 17.77 -13.02 8.60
CA THR A 2 18.96 -12.19 8.82
C THR A 2 18.51 -10.79 9.16
N GLY A 3 19.16 -10.10 10.10
CA GLY A 3 18.82 -8.79 10.68
C GLY A 3 18.66 -7.60 9.70
N GLU A 4 18.05 -7.85 8.54
CA GLU A 4 17.67 -6.88 7.53
C GLU A 4 16.50 -6.03 8.04
N ARG A 5 16.66 -4.71 7.99
CA ARG A 5 15.58 -3.78 8.35
C ARG A 5 14.56 -3.73 7.21
N VAL A 6 13.29 -3.76 7.57
CA VAL A 6 12.19 -3.80 6.61
C VAL A 6 11.25 -2.61 6.81
N ALA A 7 10.64 -2.15 5.72
CA ALA A 7 9.60 -1.14 5.73
C ALA A 7 8.35 -1.64 5.01
N LEU A 8 7.21 -1.08 5.40
CA LEU A 8 5.90 -1.31 4.79
C LEU A 8 5.30 0.05 4.42
N LEU A 9 4.98 0.27 3.15
CA LEU A 9 4.17 1.41 2.70
C LEU A 9 2.78 0.92 2.35
N ILE A 10 1.77 1.49 2.96
CA ILE A 10 0.36 1.17 2.69
C ILE A 10 -0.40 2.40 2.21
N GLY A 11 -1.35 2.19 1.29
CA GLY A 11 -2.21 3.24 0.76
C GLY A 11 -3.15 3.82 1.80
N HIS A 12 -3.77 2.93 2.59
CA HIS A 12 -4.71 3.31 3.65
C HIS A 12 -4.40 2.57 4.95
N PRO A 13 -4.70 3.18 6.12
CA PRO A 13 -4.70 2.49 7.41
C PRO A 13 -5.65 1.29 7.37
N GLY A 14 -5.15 0.13 7.83
CA GLY A 14 -5.86 -1.16 7.80
C GLY A 14 -5.33 -2.15 6.76
N HIS A 15 -4.58 -1.71 5.74
CA HIS A 15 -4.00 -2.62 4.75
C HIS A 15 -2.94 -3.54 5.35
N GLU A 16 -2.27 -3.13 6.43
CA GLU A 16 -1.35 -3.97 7.19
C GLU A 16 -1.98 -5.27 7.68
N LEU A 17 -3.30 -5.31 7.83
CA LEU A 17 -4.03 -6.52 8.23
C LEU A 17 -3.96 -7.64 7.18
N ARG A 18 -3.71 -7.31 5.91
CA ARG A 18 -3.54 -8.31 4.84
C ARG A 18 -2.28 -9.16 5.07
N VAL A 19 -1.24 -8.54 5.63
CA VAL A 19 0.06 -9.14 5.90
C VAL A 19 0.41 -9.09 7.39
N TRP A 20 -0.61 -9.22 8.27
CA TRP A 20 -0.48 -9.03 9.70
C TRP A 20 0.51 -9.96 10.37
N HIS A 21 0.53 -11.24 10.00
CA HIS A 21 1.49 -12.20 10.55
C HIS A 21 2.92 -11.87 10.13
N TRP A 22 3.12 -11.37 8.90
CA TRP A 22 4.41 -10.85 8.46
C TRP A 22 4.81 -9.61 9.29
N VAL A 23 3.86 -8.70 9.56
CA VAL A 23 4.09 -7.51 10.42
C VAL A 23 4.51 -7.93 11.84
N GLU A 24 3.82 -8.89 12.45
CA GLU A 24 4.18 -9.40 13.78
C GLU A 24 5.61 -9.95 13.81
N ARG A 25 6.04 -10.66 12.78
CA ARG A 25 7.34 -11.31 12.72
C ARG A 25 8.49 -10.37 12.40
N THR A 26 8.25 -9.37 11.59
CA THR A 26 9.31 -8.50 11.05
C THR A 26 9.37 -7.14 11.74
N ARG A 27 8.25 -6.70 12.34
CA ARG A 27 8.11 -5.39 12.99
C ARG A 27 8.59 -4.26 12.09
N PRO A 28 8.01 -4.10 10.90
CA PRO A 28 8.47 -3.15 9.91
C PRO A 28 8.32 -1.70 10.40
N LEU A 29 9.09 -0.80 9.80
CA LEU A 29 8.79 0.62 9.83
C LEU A 29 7.62 0.87 8.88
N VAL A 30 6.44 1.24 9.42
CA VAL A 30 5.22 1.37 8.62
C VAL A 30 4.99 2.82 8.23
N CYS A 31 4.86 3.06 6.93
CA CYS A 31 4.47 4.35 6.35
C CYS A 31 3.08 4.24 5.74
N VAL A 32 2.30 5.30 5.83
CA VAL A 32 0.91 5.33 5.37
C VAL A 32 0.71 6.51 4.43
N LEU A 33 0.12 6.26 3.25
CA LEU A 33 -0.05 7.27 2.20
C LEU A 33 -1.21 8.22 2.52
N THR A 34 -2.38 7.68 2.86
CA THR A 34 -3.57 8.46 3.19
C THR A 34 -4.10 8.14 4.57
N ASP A 35 -4.96 9.01 5.10
CA ASP A 35 -5.56 8.83 6.43
C ASP A 35 -6.70 7.80 6.48
N GLY A 36 -7.12 7.27 5.33
CA GLY A 36 -8.22 6.32 5.23
C GLY A 36 -9.57 6.89 5.63
N SER A 37 -9.73 8.21 5.58
CA SER A 37 -10.97 8.89 6.00
C SER A 37 -12.17 8.61 5.10
N GLY A 38 -11.92 8.25 3.83
CA GLY A 38 -12.96 7.90 2.87
C GLY A 38 -14.08 8.94 2.79
N ALA A 39 -15.31 8.48 2.60
CA ALA A 39 -16.50 9.32 2.57
C ALA A 39 -16.91 9.86 3.95
N HIS A 40 -16.47 9.20 5.03
CA HIS A 40 -16.85 9.55 6.40
C HIS A 40 -16.03 10.71 6.99
N GLY A 41 -14.88 11.04 6.38
CA GLY A 41 -14.01 12.15 6.82
C GLY A 41 -13.30 11.91 8.17
N VAL A 42 -13.28 10.67 8.67
CA VAL A 42 -12.64 10.31 9.94
C VAL A 42 -11.39 9.47 9.66
N SER A 43 -10.23 9.96 10.09
CA SER A 43 -8.96 9.25 9.95
C SER A 43 -8.96 7.92 10.71
N ARG A 44 -8.44 6.88 10.08
CA ARG A 44 -8.24 5.55 10.67
C ARG A 44 -6.84 5.33 11.22
N LEU A 45 -5.95 6.32 11.13
CA LEU A 45 -4.53 6.20 11.47
C LEU A 45 -4.29 5.77 12.92
N ALA A 46 -5.13 6.27 13.86
CA ALA A 46 -5.01 5.91 15.28
C ALA A 46 -5.24 4.42 15.54
N SER A 47 -6.12 3.77 14.76
CA SER A 47 -6.35 2.32 14.87
C SER A 47 -5.14 1.52 14.40
N THR A 48 -4.54 1.88 13.26
CA THR A 48 -3.27 1.30 12.79
C THR A 48 -2.15 1.50 13.82
N GLU A 49 -1.94 2.73 14.33
CA GLU A 49 -0.89 3.01 15.32
C GLU A 49 -1.05 2.15 16.58
N ARG A 50 -2.26 2.03 17.10
CA ARG A 50 -2.59 1.20 18.27
C ARG A 50 -2.26 -0.29 18.02
N LEU A 51 -2.61 -0.82 16.85
CA LEU A 51 -2.35 -2.22 16.52
C LEU A 51 -0.86 -2.49 16.32
N LEU A 52 -0.15 -1.63 15.60
CA LEU A 52 1.30 -1.75 15.41
C LEU A 52 2.05 -1.76 16.73
N ALA A 53 1.67 -0.89 17.68
CA ALA A 53 2.29 -0.83 19.00
C ALA A 53 2.20 -2.15 19.78
N ARG A 54 1.10 -2.91 19.61
CA ARG A 54 0.92 -4.22 20.29
C ARG A 54 1.94 -5.27 19.86
N VAL A 55 2.43 -5.18 18.64
CA VAL A 55 3.39 -6.14 18.08
C VAL A 55 4.82 -5.58 18.05
N GLY A 56 5.03 -4.36 18.57
CA GLY A 56 6.32 -3.69 18.59
C GLY A 56 6.77 -3.18 17.22
N ALA A 57 5.85 -3.05 16.26
CA ALA A 57 6.06 -2.29 15.04
C ALA A 57 5.74 -0.81 15.29
N THR A 58 6.25 0.08 14.44
CA THR A 58 6.10 1.52 14.62
C THR A 58 5.71 2.23 13.32
N LEU A 59 4.94 3.31 13.46
CA LEU A 59 4.75 4.23 12.36
C LEU A 59 6.04 4.99 12.07
N GLY A 60 6.42 5.02 10.81
CA GLY A 60 7.50 5.83 10.28
C GLY A 60 7.16 7.33 10.24
N PRO A 61 8.05 8.17 9.68
CA PRO A 61 7.83 9.61 9.59
C PRO A 61 6.71 10.00 8.59
N ILE A 62 6.38 9.13 7.62
CA ILE A 62 5.30 9.35 6.67
C ILE A 62 4.01 8.78 7.27
N ARG A 63 3.19 9.69 7.80
CA ARG A 63 1.97 9.39 8.54
C ARG A 63 0.77 10.04 7.87
N ALA A 64 0.32 9.47 6.77
CA ALA A 64 -0.84 9.94 6.01
C ALA A 64 -0.74 11.44 5.62
N PRO A 65 0.23 11.81 4.75
CA PRO A 65 0.36 13.20 4.29
C PRO A 65 -0.86 13.67 3.48
N PHE A 66 -1.70 12.76 3.04
CA PHE A 66 -2.96 13.06 2.35
C PHE A 66 -4.16 12.57 3.17
N THR A 67 -5.27 13.30 3.07
CA THR A 67 -6.59 12.68 3.23
C THR A 67 -6.94 11.97 1.92
N ASP A 68 -7.86 11.01 1.93
CA ASP A 68 -8.32 10.36 0.70
C ASP A 68 -8.84 11.38 -0.31
N ARG A 69 -9.59 12.37 0.16
CA ARG A 69 -10.09 13.47 -0.67
C ARG A 69 -8.97 14.30 -1.30
N ALA A 70 -7.92 14.61 -0.54
CA ALA A 70 -6.80 15.42 -1.03
C ALA A 70 -6.00 14.66 -2.10
N LEU A 71 -5.77 13.37 -1.92
CA LEU A 71 -5.12 12.52 -2.91
C LEU A 71 -5.92 12.48 -4.21
N TYR A 72 -7.23 12.25 -4.15
CA TYR A 72 -8.08 12.20 -5.34
C TYR A 72 -8.16 13.55 -6.03
N ALA A 73 -8.24 14.65 -5.27
CA ALA A 73 -8.23 16.00 -5.85
C ALA A 73 -6.91 16.31 -6.58
N ALA A 74 -5.76 15.89 -6.03
CA ALA A 74 -4.48 16.05 -6.68
C ALA A 74 -4.37 15.24 -7.98
N LEU A 75 -4.89 13.98 -7.99
CA LEU A 75 -4.95 13.16 -9.20
C LEU A 75 -5.80 13.82 -10.29
N LEU A 76 -7.03 14.26 -9.97
CA LEU A 76 -7.94 14.92 -10.91
C LEU A 76 -7.35 16.21 -11.45
N ALA A 77 -6.66 16.99 -10.61
CA ALA A 77 -5.97 18.20 -11.01
C ALA A 77 -4.67 17.95 -11.79
N ARG A 78 -4.22 16.68 -11.90
CA ARG A 78 -2.89 16.30 -12.44
C ARG A 78 -1.75 17.04 -11.72
N ASP A 79 -1.95 17.34 -10.44
CA ASP A 79 -0.89 17.88 -9.58
C ASP A 79 0.02 16.75 -9.09
N HIS A 80 1.10 16.50 -9.80
CA HIS A 80 2.03 15.42 -9.52
C HIS A 80 3.08 15.79 -8.46
N ALA A 81 3.27 17.09 -8.20
CA ALA A 81 4.34 17.58 -7.33
C ALA A 81 4.32 16.98 -5.92
N PRO A 82 3.18 16.88 -5.22
CA PRO A 82 3.15 16.31 -3.88
C PRO A 82 3.51 14.82 -3.85
N PHE A 83 3.21 14.05 -4.91
CA PHE A 83 3.57 12.64 -5.01
C PHE A 83 5.07 12.45 -5.27
N VAL A 84 5.66 13.31 -6.10
CA VAL A 84 7.11 13.31 -6.34
C VAL A 84 7.84 13.67 -5.04
N ALA A 85 7.43 14.70 -4.33
CA ALA A 85 8.02 15.08 -3.05
C ALA A 85 7.90 13.96 -1.99
N LEU A 86 6.77 13.24 -1.99
CA LEU A 86 6.58 12.09 -1.11
C LEU A 86 7.53 10.94 -1.45
N ALA A 87 7.72 10.63 -2.74
CA ALA A 87 8.67 9.60 -3.16
C ALA A 87 10.11 9.96 -2.76
N GLU A 88 10.47 11.24 -2.82
CA GLU A 88 11.76 11.76 -2.35
C GLU A 88 11.94 11.59 -0.84
N GLN A 89 10.94 12.01 -0.08
CA GLN A 89 10.94 11.88 1.38
C GLN A 89 11.05 10.41 1.80
N LEU A 90 10.26 9.53 1.16
CA LEU A 90 10.30 8.10 1.44
C LEU A 90 11.66 7.51 1.08
N GLY A 91 12.21 7.83 -0.11
CA GLY A 91 13.52 7.37 -0.54
C GLY A 91 14.64 7.79 0.40
N GLY A 92 14.64 9.04 0.85
CA GLY A 92 15.56 9.55 1.86
C GLY A 92 15.46 8.79 3.19
N MET A 93 14.24 8.53 3.64
CA MET A 93 13.98 7.73 4.86
C MET A 93 14.47 6.28 4.69
N LEU A 94 14.17 5.62 3.57
CA LEU A 94 14.63 4.25 3.30
C LEU A 94 16.15 4.15 3.34
N ALA A 95 16.86 5.14 2.76
CA ALA A 95 18.32 5.22 2.77
C ALA A 95 18.87 5.44 4.20
N ALA A 96 18.34 6.44 4.92
CA ALA A 96 18.79 6.78 6.29
C ALA A 96 18.57 5.61 7.26
N GLU A 97 17.46 4.92 7.15
CA GLU A 97 17.11 3.76 7.97
C GLU A 97 17.74 2.45 7.49
N ARG A 98 18.51 2.47 6.38
CA ARG A 98 19.16 1.31 5.77
C ARG A 98 18.15 0.16 5.56
N ILE A 99 17.00 0.49 4.98
CA ILE A 99 15.97 -0.49 4.68
C ILE A 99 16.46 -1.39 3.54
N GLY A 100 16.45 -2.70 3.75
CA GLY A 100 16.85 -3.69 2.74
C GLY A 100 15.66 -4.29 1.99
N LEU A 101 14.44 -4.22 2.58
CA LEU A 101 13.21 -4.68 1.95
C LEU A 101 12.08 -3.67 2.17
N LEU A 102 11.41 -3.28 1.08
CA LEU A 102 10.20 -2.48 1.09
C LEU A 102 9.03 -3.32 0.55
N ALA A 103 8.00 -3.51 1.39
CA ALA A 103 6.72 -4.05 0.96
C ALA A 103 5.70 -2.92 0.75
N SER A 104 4.79 -3.09 -0.21
CA SER A 104 3.72 -2.11 -0.47
C SER A 104 2.45 -2.78 -1.00
N ASP A 105 1.36 -2.01 -1.06
CA ASP A 105 0.16 -2.40 -1.80
C ASP A 105 0.52 -2.77 -3.24
N ALA A 106 -0.20 -3.72 -3.83
CA ALA A 106 -0.08 -4.05 -5.23
C ALA A 106 -0.82 -3.05 -6.13
N ILE A 107 -0.43 -2.98 -7.40
CA ILE A 107 -1.25 -2.37 -8.45
C ILE A 107 -2.31 -3.38 -8.86
N GLU A 108 -3.58 -3.09 -8.57
CA GLU A 108 -4.72 -3.97 -8.88
C GLU A 108 -5.79 -3.27 -9.73
N GLY A 109 -5.72 -1.93 -9.88
CA GLY A 109 -6.74 -1.13 -10.57
C GLY A 109 -8.09 -1.12 -9.86
N THR A 110 -8.14 -1.54 -8.59
CA THR A 110 -9.38 -1.55 -7.78
C THR A 110 -9.61 -0.22 -7.07
N ASN A 111 -8.52 0.47 -6.71
CA ASN A 111 -8.52 1.78 -6.06
C ASN A 111 -7.30 2.59 -6.52
N PRO A 112 -7.46 3.83 -7.00
CA PRO A 112 -6.32 4.62 -7.49
C PRO A 112 -5.27 4.91 -6.42
N ALA A 113 -5.65 5.02 -5.13
CA ALA A 113 -4.68 5.25 -4.06
C ALA A 113 -3.75 4.04 -3.83
N HIS A 114 -4.22 2.80 -4.07
CA HIS A 114 -3.39 1.60 -3.99
C HIS A 114 -2.34 1.60 -5.12
N ASP A 115 -2.77 1.89 -6.34
CA ASP A 115 -1.87 1.98 -7.49
C ASP A 115 -0.82 3.08 -7.27
N VAL A 116 -1.22 4.26 -6.79
CA VAL A 116 -0.32 5.36 -6.43
C VAL A 116 0.66 4.96 -5.32
N CYS A 117 0.20 4.24 -4.30
CA CYS A 117 1.05 3.74 -3.22
C CYS A 117 2.22 2.92 -3.79
N ARG A 118 1.93 1.99 -4.69
CA ARG A 118 2.95 1.17 -5.32
C ARG A 118 3.88 1.99 -6.22
N LEU A 119 3.36 2.93 -7.02
CA LEU A 119 4.18 3.80 -7.88
C LEU A 119 5.16 4.64 -7.05
N VAL A 120 4.72 5.18 -5.93
CA VAL A 120 5.57 5.92 -4.98
C VAL A 120 6.63 5.01 -4.36
N ALA A 121 6.27 3.79 -3.95
CA ALA A 121 7.20 2.81 -3.39
C ALA A 121 8.32 2.44 -4.38
N ASP A 122 7.98 2.22 -5.65
CA ASP A 122 8.94 1.86 -6.70
C ASP A 122 9.99 2.96 -6.90
N VAL A 123 9.55 4.21 -6.95
CA VAL A 123 10.44 5.35 -7.13
C VAL A 123 11.28 5.61 -5.87
N ALA A 124 10.68 5.52 -4.69
CA ALA A 124 11.37 5.69 -3.42
C ALA A 124 12.50 4.66 -3.23
N ALA A 125 12.25 3.39 -3.57
CA ALA A 125 13.29 2.36 -3.50
C ALA A 125 14.47 2.68 -4.43
N ARG A 126 14.20 3.16 -5.66
CA ARG A 126 15.25 3.61 -6.59
C ARG A 126 16.06 4.77 -6.01
N ILE A 127 15.37 5.78 -5.46
CA ILE A 127 16.02 6.94 -4.82
C ILE A 127 16.93 6.49 -3.66
N ALA A 128 16.47 5.55 -2.84
CA ALA A 128 17.29 5.03 -1.74
C ALA A 128 18.57 4.38 -2.25
N GLY A 129 18.50 3.62 -3.36
CA GLY A 129 19.68 3.07 -4.03
C GLY A 129 20.62 4.15 -4.56
N GLU A 130 20.08 5.21 -5.18
CA GLU A 130 20.87 6.36 -5.66
C GLU A 130 21.60 7.08 -4.51
N ILE A 131 20.89 7.37 -3.41
CA ILE A 131 21.47 8.04 -2.23
C ILE A 131 22.59 7.21 -1.58
N THR A 132 22.39 5.89 -1.46
CA THR A 132 23.37 5.02 -0.83
C THR A 132 24.53 4.63 -1.77
N GLY A 133 24.40 4.90 -3.07
CA GLY A 133 25.35 4.43 -4.08
C GLY A 133 25.44 2.91 -4.17
N GLY A 134 24.42 2.19 -3.72
CA GLY A 134 24.39 0.74 -3.59
C GLY A 134 23.15 0.09 -4.22
N THR A 135 22.89 -1.13 -3.79
CA THR A 135 21.69 -1.88 -4.21
C THR A 135 20.45 -1.26 -3.57
N PRO A 136 19.42 -0.93 -4.35
CA PRO A 136 18.16 -0.45 -3.80
C PRO A 136 17.49 -1.53 -2.92
N PRO A 137 16.60 -1.14 -1.99
CA PRO A 137 15.78 -2.09 -1.25
C PRO A 137 15.07 -3.07 -2.18
N ARG A 138 15.04 -4.35 -1.81
CA ARG A 138 14.21 -5.34 -2.51
C ARG A 138 12.75 -4.93 -2.38
N ARG A 139 12.02 -4.97 -3.47
CA ARG A 139 10.62 -4.56 -3.50
C ARG A 139 9.71 -5.78 -3.51
N PHE A 140 8.70 -5.73 -2.67
CA PHE A 140 7.61 -6.71 -2.63
C PHE A 140 6.26 -6.00 -2.64
N ASP A 141 5.24 -6.66 -3.16
CA ASP A 141 3.87 -6.20 -3.02
C ASP A 141 2.95 -7.31 -2.50
N PHE A 142 1.76 -6.92 -2.09
CA PHE A 142 0.72 -7.87 -1.67
C PHE A 142 -0.65 -7.41 -2.17
N LEU A 143 -1.48 -8.39 -2.52
CA LEU A 143 -2.83 -8.13 -2.99
C LEU A 143 -3.73 -7.67 -1.84
N LEU A 144 -4.55 -6.68 -2.12
CA LEU A 144 -5.58 -6.19 -1.19
C LEU A 144 -6.93 -6.82 -1.50
N ASP A 145 -7.19 -7.15 -2.76
CA ASP A 145 -8.43 -7.77 -3.20
C ASP A 145 -8.25 -9.28 -3.45
N GLY A 146 -9.24 -10.05 -3.05
CA GLY A 146 -9.22 -11.50 -3.21
C GLY A 146 -8.28 -12.27 -2.26
N PRO A 147 -8.13 -13.57 -2.47
CA PRO A 147 -7.26 -14.44 -1.69
C PRO A 147 -5.78 -14.18 -1.99
N PRO A 148 -4.87 -14.60 -1.09
CA PRO A 148 -3.45 -14.65 -1.39
C PRO A 148 -3.17 -15.48 -2.64
N GLU A 149 -2.06 -15.20 -3.32
CA GLU A 149 -1.65 -15.89 -4.54
C GLU A 149 -1.65 -17.42 -4.36
N ALA A 150 -2.43 -18.15 -5.16
CA ALA A 150 -2.52 -19.60 -5.09
C ALA A 150 -1.28 -20.30 -5.72
N ASP A 151 -0.65 -19.64 -6.71
CA ASP A 151 0.58 -20.07 -7.38
C ASP A 151 1.57 -18.90 -7.38
N PRO A 152 2.22 -18.65 -6.24
CA PRO A 152 3.06 -17.48 -6.07
C PRO A 152 4.32 -17.57 -6.94
N PRO A 153 4.82 -16.43 -7.43
CA PRO A 153 6.03 -16.41 -8.22
C PRO A 153 7.24 -16.91 -7.40
N PRO A 154 8.32 -17.33 -8.07
CA PRO A 154 9.57 -17.65 -7.41
C PRO A 154 10.02 -16.50 -6.50
N ASP A 155 10.61 -16.82 -5.36
CA ASP A 155 11.09 -15.88 -4.35
C ASP A 155 9.99 -15.09 -3.60
N ALA A 156 8.71 -15.42 -3.77
CA ALA A 156 7.65 -14.87 -2.94
C ALA A 156 7.83 -15.27 -1.46
N ILE A 157 7.54 -14.31 -0.57
CA ILE A 157 7.48 -14.59 0.87
C ILE A 157 6.08 -15.10 1.17
N GLN A 158 5.98 -16.39 1.42
CA GLN A 158 4.72 -17.06 1.75
C GLN A 158 4.70 -17.41 3.23
N LEU A 159 3.59 -17.10 3.88
CA LEU A 159 3.35 -17.43 5.28
C LEU A 159 2.01 -18.18 5.37
N VAL A 160 2.06 -19.40 5.86
CA VAL A 160 0.86 -20.17 6.25
C VAL A 160 0.62 -19.90 7.73
N LEU A 161 -0.59 -19.47 8.06
CA LEU A 161 -0.96 -19.15 9.42
C LEU A 161 -1.42 -20.45 10.12
N ASP A 162 -0.78 -20.79 11.23
CA ASP A 162 -1.32 -21.76 12.16
C ASP A 162 -2.53 -21.19 12.91
N ASP A 163 -3.18 -22.02 13.72
CA ASP A 163 -4.39 -21.64 14.45
C ASP A 163 -4.16 -20.43 15.38
N GLU A 164 -2.97 -20.31 15.99
CA GLU A 164 -2.64 -19.22 16.88
C GLU A 164 -2.39 -17.92 16.10
N ALA A 165 -1.63 -17.97 15.01
CA ALA A 165 -1.40 -16.82 14.14
C ALA A 165 -2.72 -16.32 13.53
N LEU A 166 -3.57 -17.23 13.08
CA LEU A 166 -4.90 -16.91 12.58
C LEU A 166 -5.76 -16.25 13.67
N ALA A 167 -5.74 -16.79 14.88
CA ALA A 167 -6.48 -16.21 16.00
C ALA A 167 -6.01 -14.78 16.32
N ARG A 168 -4.69 -14.52 16.30
CA ARG A 168 -4.13 -13.17 16.49
C ARG A 168 -4.52 -12.24 15.36
N LYS A 169 -4.42 -12.66 14.09
CA LYS A 169 -4.87 -11.86 12.92
C LYS A 169 -6.35 -11.50 13.04
N ARG A 170 -7.19 -12.46 13.39
CA ARG A 170 -8.63 -12.22 13.60
C ARG A 170 -8.90 -11.27 14.77
N ALA A 171 -8.09 -11.34 15.83
CA ALA A 171 -8.18 -10.38 16.93
C ALA A 171 -7.83 -8.97 16.47
N ALA A 172 -6.74 -8.80 15.72
CA ALA A 172 -6.36 -7.51 15.16
C ALA A 172 -7.46 -6.93 14.26
N VAL A 173 -8.07 -7.74 13.40
CA VAL A 173 -9.21 -7.33 12.56
C VAL A 173 -10.41 -6.89 13.40
N ARG A 174 -10.78 -7.63 14.45
CA ARG A 174 -11.90 -7.23 15.33
C ARG A 174 -11.63 -5.92 16.06
N ASP A 175 -10.38 -5.65 16.39
CA ASP A 175 -9.96 -4.43 17.08
C ASP A 175 -9.83 -3.22 16.14
N TYR A 176 -10.27 -3.38 14.87
CA TYR A 176 -10.30 -2.35 13.83
C TYR A 176 -11.76 -2.08 13.40
N PRO A 177 -12.55 -1.39 14.23
CA PRO A 177 -14.00 -1.27 14.03
C PRO A 177 -14.38 -0.55 12.74
N GLU A 178 -13.53 0.37 12.24
CA GLU A 178 -13.78 1.13 11.03
C GLU A 178 -13.76 0.27 9.76
N LEU A 179 -13.19 -0.94 9.82
CA LEU A 179 -13.13 -1.89 8.71
C LEU A 179 -14.14 -3.03 8.82
N ALA A 180 -14.99 -3.03 9.84
CA ALA A 180 -15.90 -4.15 10.11
C ALA A 180 -16.79 -4.52 8.91
N VAL A 181 -17.27 -3.52 8.15
CA VAL A 181 -18.12 -3.72 6.96
C VAL A 181 -17.30 -4.30 5.81
N ASP A 182 -16.12 -3.74 5.55
CA ASP A 182 -15.25 -4.17 4.45
C ASP A 182 -14.76 -5.61 4.68
N VAL A 183 -14.36 -5.92 5.91
CA VAL A 183 -13.95 -7.27 6.32
C VAL A 183 -15.10 -8.27 6.21
N ALA A 184 -16.30 -7.91 6.67
CA ALA A 184 -17.46 -8.79 6.55
C ALA A 184 -17.80 -9.08 5.08
N TYR A 185 -17.70 -8.08 4.21
CA TYR A 185 -17.89 -8.24 2.77
C TYR A 185 -16.84 -9.18 2.16
N GLN A 186 -15.56 -8.99 2.45
CA GLN A 186 -14.48 -9.84 1.95
C GLN A 186 -14.63 -11.29 2.43
N LEU A 187 -14.93 -11.49 3.72
CA LEU A 187 -15.15 -12.83 4.27
C LEU A 187 -16.37 -13.54 3.66
N ALA A 188 -17.42 -12.80 3.36
CA ALA A 188 -18.61 -13.35 2.69
C ALA A 188 -18.32 -13.75 1.25
N ARG A 189 -17.49 -12.97 0.55
CA ARG A 189 -17.11 -13.23 -0.85
C ARG A 189 -16.10 -14.38 -0.97
N ASP A 190 -15.03 -14.35 -0.19
CA ASP A 190 -13.85 -15.20 -0.38
C ASP A 190 -13.79 -16.38 0.59
N GLY A 191 -14.54 -16.32 1.68
CA GLY A 191 -14.49 -17.29 2.79
C GLY A 191 -13.24 -17.13 3.66
N VAL A 192 -13.27 -17.74 4.85
CA VAL A 192 -12.16 -17.68 5.82
C VAL A 192 -10.90 -18.36 5.27
N ALA A 193 -11.07 -19.43 4.49
CA ALA A 193 -9.96 -20.19 3.92
C ALA A 193 -9.02 -19.34 3.05
N ALA A 194 -9.56 -18.34 2.35
CA ALA A 194 -8.78 -17.41 1.54
C ALA A 194 -7.84 -16.50 2.35
N HIS A 195 -7.99 -16.45 3.67
CA HIS A 195 -7.20 -15.61 4.57
C HIS A 195 -6.26 -16.40 5.48
N LEU A 196 -6.09 -17.72 5.23
CA LEU A 196 -5.18 -18.60 5.97
C LEU A 196 -3.71 -18.44 5.58
N GLY A 197 -3.43 -17.67 4.56
CA GLY A 197 -2.08 -17.40 4.09
C GLY A 197 -1.82 -15.91 3.90
N GLU A 198 -0.56 -15.57 3.83
CA GLU A 198 -0.08 -14.25 3.42
C GLU A 198 0.99 -14.44 2.35
N CYS A 199 0.95 -13.62 1.33
CA CYS A 199 1.91 -13.66 0.24
C CYS A 199 2.39 -12.26 -0.09
N LEU A 200 3.71 -12.06 0.01
CA LEU A 200 4.37 -10.89 -0.52
C LEU A 200 5.12 -11.32 -1.79
N ARG A 201 4.78 -10.74 -2.92
CA ARG A 201 5.31 -11.08 -4.23
C ARG A 201 6.50 -10.20 -4.55
N PRO A 202 7.61 -10.74 -5.06
CA PRO A 202 8.72 -9.92 -5.52
C PRO A 202 8.26 -9.06 -6.70
N VAL A 203 8.59 -7.78 -6.63
CA VAL A 203 8.34 -6.84 -7.72
C VAL A 203 9.41 -7.00 -8.79
N PRO A 204 9.04 -7.34 -10.03
CA PRO A 204 10.00 -7.43 -11.11
C PRO A 204 10.78 -6.11 -11.32
N PRO A 205 12.04 -6.18 -11.76
CA PRO A 205 12.74 -4.98 -12.18
C PRO A 205 12.09 -4.38 -13.44
N GLY A 206 12.09 -3.06 -13.52
CA GLY A 206 11.52 -2.34 -14.67
C GLY A 206 10.38 -1.40 -14.25
N PRO A 207 9.72 -0.76 -15.22
CA PRO A 207 8.60 0.12 -14.99
C PRO A 207 7.39 -0.67 -14.46
N ALA A 208 6.57 -0.01 -13.64
CA ALA A 208 5.30 -0.56 -13.21
C ALA A 208 4.37 -0.81 -14.41
N VAL A 209 3.60 -1.88 -14.33
CA VAL A 209 2.59 -2.22 -15.34
C VAL A 209 1.21 -1.96 -14.76
N LEU A 210 0.48 -1.05 -15.38
CA LEU A 210 -0.91 -0.78 -15.03
C LEU A 210 -1.82 -1.86 -15.65
N PRO A 211 -2.93 -2.24 -15.00
CA PRO A 211 -3.85 -3.22 -15.53
C PRO A 211 -4.49 -2.73 -16.84
N ALA A 212 -4.90 -3.66 -17.70
CA ALA A 212 -5.56 -3.31 -18.96
C ALA A 212 -6.89 -2.58 -18.76
N GLN A 213 -7.54 -2.81 -17.63
CA GLN A 213 -8.77 -2.14 -17.23
C GLN A 213 -8.71 -1.84 -15.73
N ALA A 214 -8.94 -0.58 -15.38
CA ALA A 214 -9.03 -0.15 -13.99
C ALA A 214 -10.47 -0.20 -13.50
N LEU A 215 -10.75 -1.07 -12.53
CA LEU A 215 -12.10 -1.24 -11.96
C LEU A 215 -12.58 0.03 -11.25
N TYR A 216 -11.67 0.84 -10.70
CA TYR A 216 -12.04 2.11 -10.08
C TYR A 216 -12.69 3.10 -11.07
N GLU A 217 -12.47 2.96 -12.38
CA GLU A 217 -13.17 3.75 -13.38
C GLU A 217 -14.66 3.39 -13.43
N VAL A 218 -14.96 2.10 -13.47
CA VAL A 218 -16.33 1.59 -13.46
C VAL A 218 -17.06 2.01 -12.17
N TYR A 219 -16.41 1.86 -11.03
CA TYR A 219 -16.96 2.32 -9.75
C TYR A 219 -17.13 3.84 -9.70
N GLY A 220 -16.18 4.58 -10.26
CA GLY A 220 -16.23 6.02 -10.38
C GLY A 220 -17.42 6.50 -11.20
N GLU A 221 -17.70 5.85 -12.34
CA GLU A 221 -18.88 6.15 -13.18
C GLU A 221 -20.19 5.98 -12.42
N VAL A 222 -20.33 4.90 -11.68
CA VAL A 222 -21.51 4.66 -10.82
C VAL A 222 -21.65 5.76 -9.76
N ARG A 223 -20.54 6.21 -9.17
CA ARG A 223 -20.53 7.28 -8.15
C ARG A 223 -20.85 8.65 -8.75
N VAL A 224 -20.39 8.93 -9.96
CA VAL A 224 -20.76 10.17 -10.69
C VAL A 224 -22.22 10.13 -11.08
N ALA A 225 -22.72 9.02 -11.61
CA ALA A 225 -24.13 8.88 -11.99
C ALA A 225 -25.08 9.02 -10.78
N SER A 226 -24.64 8.65 -9.57
CA SER A 226 -25.40 8.84 -8.32
C SER A 226 -25.24 10.22 -7.70
N GLY A 227 -24.43 11.12 -8.29
CA GLY A 227 -24.13 12.44 -7.75
C GLY A 227 -23.18 12.46 -6.55
N ALA A 228 -22.57 11.32 -6.20
CA ALA A 228 -21.63 11.22 -5.10
C ALA A 228 -20.25 11.80 -5.44
N TYR A 229 -19.84 11.74 -6.70
CA TYR A 229 -18.59 12.32 -7.22
C TYR A 229 -18.89 13.28 -8.36
N ALA A 230 -18.04 14.31 -8.52
CA ALA A 230 -18.15 15.26 -9.63
C ALA A 230 -17.48 14.70 -10.91
N GLU A 231 -16.44 13.88 -10.76
CA GLU A 231 -15.60 13.41 -11.86
C GLU A 231 -15.03 12.02 -11.55
N VAL A 232 -14.70 11.27 -12.61
CA VAL A 232 -14.08 9.94 -12.53
C VAL A 232 -12.58 10.06 -12.66
N ILE A 233 -11.83 9.42 -11.77
CA ILE A 233 -10.39 9.24 -11.97
C ILE A 233 -10.20 8.18 -13.05
N ARG A 234 -9.53 8.56 -14.16
CA ARG A 234 -9.20 7.70 -15.29
C ARG A 234 -7.74 7.28 -15.23
N GLN A 235 -7.47 6.02 -15.48
CA GLN A 235 -6.12 5.48 -15.46
C GLN A 235 -5.19 6.20 -16.44
N ASP A 236 -5.65 6.34 -17.69
CA ASP A 236 -4.84 6.94 -18.75
C ASP A 236 -4.70 8.46 -18.62
N GLU A 237 -5.67 9.12 -17.98
CA GLU A 237 -5.67 10.58 -17.86
C GLU A 237 -5.01 11.10 -16.58
N HIS A 238 -5.02 10.29 -15.50
CA HIS A 238 -4.60 10.76 -14.18
C HIS A 238 -3.48 9.91 -13.57
N VAL A 239 -3.59 8.55 -13.63
CA VAL A 239 -2.60 7.66 -12.99
C VAL A 239 -1.38 7.44 -13.90
N ARG A 240 -1.57 7.24 -15.21
CA ARG A 240 -0.46 7.09 -16.16
C ARG A 240 0.43 8.33 -16.24
N PRO A 241 -0.08 9.57 -16.35
CA PRO A 241 0.76 10.76 -16.31
C PRO A 241 1.51 10.92 -14.99
N LEU A 242 0.91 10.54 -13.85
CA LEU A 242 1.63 10.51 -12.58
C LEU A 242 2.77 9.49 -12.59
N MET A 243 2.54 8.29 -13.11
CA MET A 243 3.58 7.26 -13.26
C MET A 243 4.75 7.77 -14.10
N GLU A 244 4.46 8.47 -15.20
CA GLU A 244 5.47 9.08 -16.07
C GLU A 244 6.24 10.22 -15.37
N ALA A 245 5.55 11.07 -14.61
CA ALA A 245 6.15 12.14 -13.83
C ALA A 245 7.10 11.58 -12.75
N LEU A 246 6.67 10.53 -12.05
CA LEU A 246 7.49 9.82 -11.06
C LEU A 246 8.72 9.14 -11.71
N ALA A 247 8.56 8.53 -12.89
CA ALA A 247 9.66 7.90 -13.63
C ALA A 247 10.64 8.91 -14.20
N GLY A 248 10.14 10.05 -14.68
CA GLY A 248 10.93 11.14 -15.29
C GLY A 248 11.73 11.97 -14.28
N ARG A 249 11.56 11.73 -12.96
CA ARG A 249 12.35 12.38 -11.95
C ARG A 249 13.84 12.05 -12.18
N ARG A 250 14.61 13.06 -12.62
CA ARG A 250 16.08 12.99 -12.59
C ARG A 250 16.54 13.24 -11.17
N ALA A 251 17.53 12.43 -10.71
CA ALA A 251 18.22 12.76 -9.47
C ALA A 251 18.65 14.24 -9.55
N ALA A 252 18.28 15.02 -8.53
CA ALA A 252 18.89 16.36 -8.38
C ALA A 252 20.38 16.14 -8.20
N ALA A 253 21.16 16.70 -9.12
CA ALA A 253 22.63 16.62 -9.10
C ALA A 253 23.21 17.33 -7.88
#